data_71a687062566c4407078b14ce6ff6e4c
#
_entry.id   71a687062566c4407078b14ce6ff6e4c
#
_cell.length_a   1.000
_cell.length_b   1.000
_cell.length_c   1.000
_cell.angle_alpha   90.00
_cell.angle_beta   90.00
_cell.angle_gamma   90.00
#
_symmetry.space_group_name_H-M   'P 1'
#
loop_
_entity.id
_entity.type
_entity.pdbx_description
1 polymer ?
#
loop_
_entity_poly.entity_id
_entity_poly.type
_entity_poly.pdbx_seq_one_letter_code
_entity_poly.pdbx_strand_id
1 'polypeptide(L)'
;MRVKVSWPRGGTVLVVTAGLVFGAAAPAGAHRGVLPTLHHDGRGTVWLTLAWDDGHPVTEPGLAMLSASSEAGATLPVTALRPLPHDPATLPLPGALAAGEWTVTVDVATPGVGYCSARLLVGTDGGPQTIPCATPAPAATAAPAAQGRPGWLIGALAAVAAAGLGALWSRRRTKRRPALRIAPRRR
;
A
#
# COMPACT_ATOMS: atom_id res chain seq x y z
N MET A 1 9.03 64.56 -7.37
CA MET A 1 8.26 63.29 -7.41
C MET A 1 9.09 62.16 -6.83
N ARG A 2 8.67 61.56 -5.69
CA ARG A 2 9.35 60.42 -5.08
C ARG A 2 8.52 59.19 -5.38
N VAL A 3 9.01 58.32 -6.25
CA VAL A 3 8.37 57.04 -6.52
C VAL A 3 8.72 56.09 -5.38
N LYS A 4 7.71 55.71 -4.57
CA LYS A 4 7.83 54.63 -3.60
C LYS A 4 7.66 53.31 -4.33
N VAL A 5 8.73 52.57 -4.56
CA VAL A 5 8.68 51.21 -5.04
C VAL A 5 8.31 50.31 -3.84
N SER A 6 7.06 49.85 -3.80
CA SER A 6 6.59 48.80 -2.86
C SER A 6 7.01 47.44 -3.39
N TRP A 7 7.87 46.73 -2.67
CA TRP A 7 8.26 45.36 -3.02
C TRP A 7 7.09 44.40 -2.74
N PRO A 8 6.83 43.47 -3.64
CA PRO A 8 5.67 42.58 -3.53
C PRO A 8 5.82 41.59 -2.39
N ARG A 9 4.75 41.47 -1.64
CA ARG A 9 4.54 40.46 -0.59
C ARG A 9 4.40 39.02 -1.12
N GLY A 10 4.83 38.75 -2.38
CA GLY A 10 4.66 37.49 -3.08
C GLY A 10 5.47 36.32 -2.54
N GLY A 11 6.59 36.58 -1.84
CA GLY A 11 7.43 35.50 -1.32
C GLY A 11 6.79 34.66 -0.20
N THR A 12 5.97 35.28 0.64
CA THR A 12 5.33 34.63 1.79
C THR A 12 4.20 33.69 1.32
N VAL A 13 3.48 34.06 0.27
CA VAL A 13 2.38 33.26 -0.28
C VAL A 13 2.90 31.96 -0.89
N LEU A 14 4.04 31.99 -1.59
CA LEU A 14 4.61 30.83 -2.27
C LEU A 14 5.12 29.76 -1.29
N VAL A 15 5.67 30.18 -0.13
CA VAL A 15 6.12 29.24 0.91
C VAL A 15 4.92 28.56 1.62
N VAL A 16 3.84 29.29 1.85
CA VAL A 16 2.63 28.73 2.48
C VAL A 16 1.93 27.74 1.54
N THR A 17 1.87 28.02 0.24
CA THR A 17 1.25 27.14 -0.74
C THR A 17 2.04 25.83 -0.92
N ALA A 18 3.38 25.90 -0.94
CA ALA A 18 4.21 24.70 -1.00
C ALA A 18 4.04 23.81 0.25
N GLY A 19 3.92 24.40 1.44
CA GLY A 19 3.69 23.65 2.68
C GLY A 19 2.33 22.92 2.71
N LEU A 20 1.28 23.50 2.13
CA LEU A 20 -0.05 22.89 2.04
C LEU A 20 -0.11 21.70 1.07
N VAL A 21 0.63 21.73 -0.02
CA VAL A 21 0.65 20.64 -1.01
C VAL A 21 1.37 19.39 -0.46
N PHE A 22 2.40 19.55 0.36
CA PHE A 22 3.13 18.43 0.96
C PHE A 22 2.52 17.89 2.25
N GLY A 23 1.63 18.62 2.90
CA GLY A 23 1.01 18.23 4.17
C GLY A 23 -0.21 17.31 4.04
N ALA A 24 -0.78 17.13 2.84
CA ALA A 24 -2.06 16.44 2.64
C ALA A 24 -1.95 15.03 2.04
N ALA A 25 -0.76 14.48 1.85
CA ALA A 25 -0.60 13.10 1.42
C ALA A 25 -0.87 12.16 2.59
N ALA A 26 -2.14 11.81 2.82
CA ALA A 26 -2.47 10.65 3.62
C ALA A 26 -1.88 9.40 2.94
N PRO A 27 -1.30 8.45 3.69
CA PRO A 27 -0.89 7.19 3.11
C PRO A 27 -2.13 6.54 2.48
N ALA A 28 -2.10 6.33 1.16
CA ALA A 28 -3.10 5.49 0.50
C ALA A 28 -2.93 4.08 1.08
N GLY A 29 -3.91 3.63 1.85
CA GLY A 29 -3.98 2.25 2.31
C GLY A 29 -4.20 1.37 1.08
N ALA A 30 -3.15 0.75 0.57
CA ALA A 30 -3.27 -0.33 -0.40
C ALA A 30 -3.45 -1.62 0.41
N HIS A 31 -4.47 -2.42 0.08
CA HIS A 31 -4.61 -3.77 0.61
C HIS A 31 -3.32 -4.56 0.35
N ARG A 32 -2.82 -5.26 1.36
CA ARG A 32 -1.54 -5.97 1.27
C ARG A 32 -1.67 -7.36 0.69
N GLY A 33 -2.87 -7.93 0.70
CA GLY A 33 -3.14 -9.27 0.21
C GLY A 33 -4.59 -9.70 0.42
N VAL A 34 -4.90 -10.88 -0.08
CA VAL A 34 -6.19 -11.53 0.09
C VAL A 34 -6.03 -12.71 1.02
N LEU A 35 -6.94 -12.84 1.97
CA LEU A 35 -7.06 -13.98 2.87
C LEU A 35 -8.09 -14.97 2.30
N PRO A 36 -7.65 -16.08 1.69
CA PRO A 36 -8.56 -17.12 1.28
C PRO A 36 -9.02 -17.94 2.48
N THR A 37 -10.27 -18.35 2.45
CA THR A 37 -10.82 -19.38 3.36
C THR A 37 -11.25 -20.56 2.51
N LEU A 38 -10.70 -21.73 2.80
CA LEU A 38 -11.03 -22.96 2.11
C LEU A 38 -12.21 -23.62 2.79
N HIS A 39 -13.23 -23.95 2.03
CA HIS A 39 -14.43 -24.64 2.50
C HIS A 39 -14.57 -26.01 1.82
N HIS A 40 -15.12 -26.95 2.57
CA HIS A 40 -15.39 -28.29 2.11
C HIS A 40 -16.69 -28.83 2.77
N ASP A 41 -17.55 -29.46 1.98
CA ASP A 41 -18.87 -29.97 2.44
C ASP A 41 -18.84 -31.37 3.09
N GLY A 42 -17.67 -31.99 3.18
CA GLY A 42 -17.50 -33.39 3.64
C GLY A 42 -17.74 -34.43 2.54
N ARG A 43 -18.30 -34.04 1.36
CA ARG A 43 -18.65 -34.94 0.27
C ARG A 43 -17.81 -34.76 -0.99
N GLY A 44 -16.85 -33.87 -0.92
CA GLY A 44 -15.92 -33.59 -2.01
C GLY A 44 -16.11 -32.24 -2.71
N THR A 45 -17.20 -31.51 -2.44
CA THR A 45 -17.36 -30.15 -2.94
C THR A 45 -16.45 -29.21 -2.18
N VAL A 46 -15.61 -28.49 -2.92
CA VAL A 46 -14.63 -27.53 -2.40
C VAL A 46 -14.87 -26.17 -2.99
N TRP A 47 -14.78 -25.13 -2.18
CA TRP A 47 -14.79 -23.73 -2.68
C TRP A 47 -13.95 -22.84 -1.79
N LEU A 48 -13.55 -21.68 -2.34
CA LEU A 48 -12.88 -20.62 -1.61
C LEU A 48 -13.82 -19.45 -1.39
N THR A 49 -13.65 -18.77 -0.27
CA THR A 49 -14.09 -17.38 -0.10
C THR A 49 -12.90 -16.48 0.12
N LEU A 50 -12.97 -15.28 -0.45
CA LEU A 50 -11.89 -14.30 -0.41
C LEU A 50 -12.29 -13.07 0.40
N ALA A 51 -11.41 -12.63 1.29
CA ALA A 51 -11.52 -11.36 1.99
C ALA A 51 -10.17 -10.62 1.89
N TRP A 52 -10.19 -9.30 1.98
CA TRP A 52 -8.97 -8.53 2.12
C TRP A 52 -8.32 -8.76 3.49
N ASP A 53 -7.03 -8.52 3.62
CA ASP A 53 -6.25 -8.68 4.85
C ASP A 53 -6.70 -7.76 6.00
N ASP A 54 -7.45 -6.71 5.69
CA ASP A 54 -8.09 -5.80 6.64
C ASP A 54 -9.52 -6.22 7.02
N GLY A 55 -10.01 -7.37 6.49
CA GLY A 55 -11.32 -7.95 6.78
C GLY A 55 -12.46 -7.45 5.89
N HIS A 56 -12.22 -6.53 4.94
CA HIS A 56 -13.24 -6.12 3.99
C HIS A 56 -13.56 -7.23 2.99
N PRO A 57 -14.82 -7.41 2.55
CA PRO A 57 -15.14 -8.37 1.51
C PRO A 57 -14.53 -7.96 0.17
N VAL A 58 -14.06 -8.96 -0.59
CA VAL A 58 -13.62 -8.77 -1.97
C VAL A 58 -14.85 -8.56 -2.85
N THR A 59 -14.83 -7.47 -3.63
CA THR A 59 -15.93 -7.11 -4.57
C THR A 59 -15.53 -7.25 -6.03
N GLU A 60 -14.24 -7.36 -6.31
CA GLU A 60 -13.70 -7.60 -7.64
C GLU A 60 -13.64 -9.10 -7.94
N PRO A 61 -13.79 -9.52 -9.21
CA PRO A 61 -13.73 -10.92 -9.60
C PRO A 61 -12.36 -11.54 -9.27
N GLY A 62 -12.38 -12.57 -8.42
CA GLY A 62 -11.20 -13.33 -8.06
C GLY A 62 -10.76 -14.32 -9.15
N LEU A 63 -9.46 -14.64 -9.16
CA LEU A 63 -8.88 -15.77 -9.89
C LEU A 63 -7.91 -16.48 -8.98
N ALA A 64 -8.13 -17.77 -8.79
CA ALA A 64 -7.23 -18.63 -8.04
C ALA A 64 -6.90 -19.89 -8.83
N MET A 65 -5.76 -20.49 -8.51
CA MET A 65 -5.34 -21.77 -9.03
C MET A 65 -5.32 -22.76 -7.88
N LEU A 66 -5.98 -23.91 -8.05
CA LEU A 66 -6.02 -24.96 -7.05
C LEU A 66 -5.41 -26.24 -7.61
N SER A 67 -4.60 -26.89 -6.82
CA SER A 67 -4.12 -28.25 -7.05
C SER A 67 -4.32 -29.10 -5.78
N ALA A 68 -4.44 -30.41 -5.93
CA ALA A 68 -4.56 -31.29 -4.78
C ALA A 68 -3.88 -32.63 -5.02
N SER A 69 -3.37 -33.25 -3.96
CA SER A 69 -2.81 -34.60 -3.96
C SER A 69 -3.39 -35.41 -2.80
N SER A 70 -3.82 -36.64 -3.07
CA SER A 70 -4.27 -37.54 -2.02
C SER A 70 -3.14 -38.41 -1.49
N GLU A 71 -3.25 -38.90 -0.26
CA GLU A 71 -2.30 -39.85 0.28
C GLU A 71 -2.33 -41.20 -0.48
N ALA A 72 -3.45 -41.55 -1.13
CA ALA A 72 -3.57 -42.70 -2.02
C ALA A 72 -2.92 -42.53 -3.40
N GLY A 73 -2.25 -41.40 -3.66
CA GLY A 73 -1.54 -41.10 -4.90
C GLY A 73 -2.39 -40.51 -6.01
N ALA A 74 -3.68 -40.25 -5.79
CA ALA A 74 -4.49 -39.52 -6.76
C ALA A 74 -4.11 -38.03 -6.75
N THR A 75 -4.17 -37.39 -7.93
CA THR A 75 -3.82 -35.98 -8.07
C THR A 75 -4.92 -35.24 -8.85
N LEU A 76 -5.22 -34.01 -8.39
CA LEU A 76 -5.96 -33.03 -9.13
C LEU A 76 -4.93 -32.05 -9.72
N PRO A 77 -4.80 -31.95 -11.05
CA PRO A 77 -3.88 -31.00 -11.67
C PRO A 77 -4.30 -29.56 -11.34
N VAL A 78 -3.38 -28.63 -11.58
CA VAL A 78 -3.64 -27.20 -11.40
C VAL A 78 -4.90 -26.79 -12.17
N THR A 79 -5.92 -26.36 -11.46
CA THR A 79 -7.25 -26.03 -11.96
C THR A 79 -7.59 -24.59 -11.62
N ALA A 80 -8.03 -23.81 -12.62
CA ALA A 80 -8.45 -22.44 -12.40
C ALA A 80 -9.82 -22.38 -11.72
N LEU A 81 -9.89 -21.69 -10.61
CA LEU A 81 -11.14 -21.37 -9.92
C LEU A 81 -11.63 -20.00 -10.38
N ARG A 82 -12.89 -19.92 -10.75
CA ARG A 82 -13.53 -18.68 -11.20
C ARG A 82 -14.70 -18.33 -10.29
N PRO A 83 -14.96 -17.03 -10.10
CA PRO A 83 -16.02 -16.57 -9.21
C PRO A 83 -17.40 -16.96 -9.74
N LEU A 84 -18.35 -17.04 -8.82
CA LEU A 84 -19.76 -17.15 -9.16
C LEU A 84 -20.27 -15.85 -9.81
N PRO A 85 -21.27 -15.92 -10.72
CA PRO A 85 -21.75 -14.72 -11.44
C PRO A 85 -22.27 -13.59 -10.56
N HIS A 86 -22.77 -13.91 -9.36
CA HIS A 86 -23.36 -12.93 -8.43
C HIS A 86 -22.61 -12.84 -7.10
N ASP A 87 -21.47 -13.53 -7.01
CA ASP A 87 -20.62 -13.52 -5.82
C ASP A 87 -19.14 -13.60 -6.25
N PRO A 88 -18.49 -12.44 -6.45
CA PRO A 88 -17.12 -12.37 -6.94
C PRO A 88 -16.09 -12.90 -5.93
N ALA A 89 -16.47 -13.02 -4.65
CA ALA A 89 -15.60 -13.50 -3.59
C ALA A 89 -15.62 -15.03 -3.43
N THR A 90 -16.62 -15.72 -4.00
CA THR A 90 -16.74 -17.18 -3.90
C THR A 90 -16.30 -17.88 -5.19
N LEU A 91 -15.29 -18.75 -5.08
CA LEU A 91 -14.67 -19.46 -6.19
C LEU A 91 -14.79 -20.97 -5.98
N PRO A 92 -15.78 -21.64 -6.59
CA PRO A 92 -15.95 -23.09 -6.47
C PRO A 92 -14.92 -23.86 -7.33
N LEU A 93 -14.51 -25.02 -6.83
CA LEU A 93 -13.79 -26.02 -7.63
C LEU A 93 -14.76 -26.66 -8.63
N PRO A 94 -14.46 -26.66 -9.94
CA PRO A 94 -15.22 -27.43 -10.91
C PRO A 94 -15.09 -28.94 -10.63
N GLY A 95 -16.21 -29.59 -10.24
CA GLY A 95 -16.23 -31.00 -9.88
C GLY A 95 -16.05 -31.23 -8.37
N ALA A 96 -15.72 -32.47 -8.01
CA ALA A 96 -15.57 -32.89 -6.63
C ALA A 96 -14.32 -33.75 -6.43
N LEU A 97 -13.73 -33.68 -5.23
CA LEU A 97 -12.66 -34.57 -4.82
C LEU A 97 -13.24 -35.96 -4.45
N ALA A 98 -12.56 -37.02 -4.82
CA ALA A 98 -12.93 -38.37 -4.41
C ALA A 98 -12.74 -38.56 -2.92
N ALA A 99 -13.37 -39.59 -2.34
CA ALA A 99 -13.17 -39.94 -0.94
C ALA A 99 -11.71 -40.24 -0.62
N GLY A 100 -11.25 -39.77 0.52
CA GLY A 100 -9.87 -39.90 0.99
C GLY A 100 -9.31 -38.64 1.63
N GLU A 101 -8.08 -38.73 2.07
CA GLU A 101 -7.32 -37.59 2.62
C GLU A 101 -6.58 -36.85 1.49
N TRP A 102 -6.77 -35.55 1.45
CA TRP A 102 -6.23 -34.65 0.42
C TRP A 102 -5.43 -33.52 1.02
N THR A 103 -4.29 -33.24 0.44
CA THR A 103 -3.58 -31.96 0.63
C THR A 103 -3.93 -31.04 -0.54
N VAL A 104 -4.60 -29.95 -0.24
CA VAL A 104 -5.05 -28.94 -1.20
C VAL A 104 -4.14 -27.73 -1.10
N THR A 105 -3.68 -27.25 -2.23
CA THR A 105 -2.87 -26.01 -2.35
C THR A 105 -3.59 -25.04 -3.27
N VAL A 106 -3.66 -23.78 -2.87
CA VAL A 106 -4.31 -22.70 -3.59
C VAL A 106 -3.42 -21.48 -3.66
N ASP A 107 -3.30 -20.91 -4.85
CA ASP A 107 -2.66 -19.63 -5.13
C ASP A 107 -3.70 -18.66 -5.68
N VAL A 108 -3.94 -17.55 -5.00
CA VAL A 108 -4.82 -16.47 -5.46
C VAL A 108 -3.97 -15.44 -6.20
N ALA A 109 -4.37 -15.13 -7.46
CA ALA A 109 -3.65 -14.20 -8.31
C ALA A 109 -4.32 -12.81 -8.38
N THR A 110 -5.65 -12.75 -8.31
CA THR A 110 -6.43 -11.51 -8.33
C THR A 110 -7.61 -11.60 -7.35
N PRO A 111 -8.08 -10.46 -6.80
CA PRO A 111 -7.59 -9.08 -6.96
C PRO A 111 -6.33 -8.78 -6.14
N GLY A 112 -5.91 -9.65 -5.28
CA GLY A 112 -4.70 -9.59 -4.47
C GLY A 112 -4.05 -10.95 -4.35
N VAL A 113 -2.79 -10.99 -3.92
CA VAL A 113 -2.05 -12.24 -3.74
C VAL A 113 -2.49 -12.91 -2.44
N GLY A 114 -2.79 -14.21 -2.52
CA GLY A 114 -3.11 -15.05 -1.36
C GLY A 114 -2.64 -16.47 -1.57
N TYR A 115 -2.38 -17.19 -0.50
CA TYR A 115 -1.93 -18.58 -0.52
C TYR A 115 -2.67 -19.40 0.55
N CYS A 116 -2.94 -20.66 0.23
CA CYS A 116 -3.50 -21.61 1.17
C CYS A 116 -2.90 -23.00 0.93
N SER A 117 -2.60 -23.72 2.01
CA SER A 117 -2.34 -25.15 1.95
C SER A 117 -3.02 -25.81 3.16
N ALA A 118 -3.89 -26.77 2.88
CA ALA A 118 -4.70 -27.40 3.90
C ALA A 118 -4.91 -28.88 3.62
N ARG A 119 -5.18 -29.66 4.68
CA ARG A 119 -5.61 -31.06 4.58
C ARG A 119 -7.12 -31.13 4.72
N LEU A 120 -7.75 -31.92 3.84
CA LEU A 120 -9.17 -32.20 3.82
C LEU A 120 -9.41 -33.71 3.93
N LEU A 121 -10.37 -34.11 4.73
CA LEU A 121 -10.84 -35.48 4.77
C LEU A 121 -12.22 -35.56 4.08
N VAL A 122 -12.25 -36.20 2.92
CA VAL A 122 -13.46 -36.40 2.10
C VAL A 122 -14.04 -37.79 2.34
N GLY A 123 -15.32 -37.86 2.65
CA GLY A 123 -16.02 -39.13 2.81
C GLY A 123 -16.83 -39.24 4.10
N THR A 124 -17.26 -40.45 4.43
CA THR A 124 -18.17 -40.73 5.55
C THR A 124 -17.62 -40.33 6.92
N ASP A 125 -16.30 -40.31 7.07
CA ASP A 125 -15.62 -39.96 8.32
C ASP A 125 -15.21 -38.45 8.35
N GLY A 126 -15.38 -37.74 7.22
CA GLY A 126 -15.11 -36.31 7.05
C GLY A 126 -16.39 -35.49 7.12
N GLY A 127 -16.48 -34.57 8.09
CA GLY A 127 -17.54 -33.56 8.12
C GLY A 127 -17.22 -32.34 7.30
N PRO A 128 -18.14 -31.38 7.19
CA PRO A 128 -17.86 -30.08 6.59
C PRO A 128 -16.73 -29.38 7.33
N GLN A 129 -15.82 -28.77 6.58
CA GLN A 129 -14.65 -28.07 7.10
C GLN A 129 -14.59 -26.64 6.55
N THR A 130 -14.17 -25.72 7.40
CA THR A 130 -13.88 -24.33 7.03
C THR A 130 -12.51 -23.97 7.59
N ILE A 131 -11.55 -23.74 6.72
CA ILE A 131 -10.15 -23.55 7.08
C ILE A 131 -9.73 -22.15 6.64
N PRO A 132 -9.58 -21.19 7.56
CA PRO A 132 -8.99 -19.91 7.24
C PRO A 132 -7.51 -20.12 6.90
N CYS A 133 -7.12 -19.66 5.73
CA CYS A 133 -5.75 -19.75 5.27
C CYS A 133 -5.02 -18.49 5.71
N ALA A 134 -4.40 -18.54 6.88
CA ALA A 134 -3.47 -17.47 7.23
C ALA A 134 -2.35 -17.46 6.19
N THR A 135 -2.19 -16.35 5.47
CA THR A 135 -0.95 -16.12 4.71
C THR A 135 0.20 -16.24 5.72
N PRO A 136 1.19 -17.12 5.50
CA PRO A 136 2.39 -17.03 6.28
C PRO A 136 2.85 -15.58 6.13
N ALA A 137 2.82 -14.82 7.22
CA ALA A 137 3.38 -13.48 7.18
C ALA A 137 4.77 -13.66 6.55
N PRO A 138 5.10 -12.99 5.43
CA PRO A 138 6.43 -13.05 4.89
C PRO A 138 7.31 -12.79 6.09
N ALA A 139 8.18 -13.76 6.42
CA ALA A 139 9.06 -13.64 7.57
C ALA A 139 9.63 -12.24 7.44
N ALA A 140 9.15 -11.35 8.30
CA ALA A 140 9.55 -9.97 8.25
C ALA A 140 11.06 -10.04 8.46
N THR A 141 11.77 -10.09 7.34
CA THR A 141 13.15 -9.66 7.35
C THR A 141 13.00 -8.25 7.88
N ALA A 142 13.20 -8.11 9.19
CA ALA A 142 13.11 -6.84 9.87
C ALA A 142 14.09 -5.96 9.12
N ALA A 143 13.58 -5.31 8.07
CA ALA A 143 14.24 -4.17 7.51
C ALA A 143 14.42 -3.28 8.73
N PRO A 144 15.69 -2.96 9.10
CA PRO A 144 15.92 -2.08 10.22
C PRO A 144 14.96 -0.93 9.99
N ALA A 145 14.06 -0.73 10.94
CA ALA A 145 13.12 0.37 10.87
C ALA A 145 14.02 1.58 10.64
N ALA A 146 14.12 1.98 9.38
CA ALA A 146 14.65 3.26 9.03
C ALA A 146 13.70 4.19 9.77
N GLN A 147 14.09 4.54 11.00
CA GLN A 147 13.49 5.63 11.72
C GLN A 147 13.72 6.83 10.80
N GLY A 148 12.83 6.94 9.83
CA GLY A 148 12.83 8.01 8.87
C GLY A 148 12.75 9.28 9.69
N ARG A 149 13.89 9.92 9.82
CA ARG A 149 13.92 11.31 10.31
C ARG A 149 12.85 11.99 9.48
N PRO A 150 11.79 12.47 10.13
CA PRO A 150 10.63 12.97 9.40
C PRO A 150 11.16 13.99 8.39
N GLY A 151 10.96 13.73 7.10
CA GLY A 151 11.56 14.54 6.01
C GLY A 151 11.24 16.03 6.10
N TRP A 152 10.20 16.40 6.87
CA TRP A 152 9.87 17.77 7.21
C TRP A 152 10.95 18.48 8.01
N LEU A 153 11.74 17.75 8.84
CA LEU A 153 12.85 18.35 9.61
C LEU A 153 13.98 18.80 8.66
N ILE A 154 14.25 18.05 7.60
CA ILE A 154 15.26 18.42 6.60
C ILE A 154 14.76 19.61 5.80
N GLY A 155 13.47 19.62 5.42
CA GLY A 155 12.85 20.76 4.75
C GLY A 155 12.81 22.03 5.60
N ALA A 156 12.50 21.91 6.88
CA ALA A 156 12.48 23.04 7.81
C ALA A 156 13.87 23.64 8.01
N LEU A 157 14.92 22.81 8.16
CA LEU A 157 16.30 23.26 8.28
C LEU A 157 16.79 23.97 7.01
N ALA A 158 16.45 23.46 5.83
CA ALA A 158 16.78 24.09 4.56
C ALA A 158 16.11 25.46 4.39
N ALA A 159 14.84 25.59 4.78
CA ALA A 159 14.09 26.84 4.71
C ALA A 159 14.67 27.92 5.65
N VAL A 160 15.05 27.54 6.88
CA VAL A 160 15.69 28.46 7.86
C VAL A 160 17.06 28.92 7.36
N ALA A 161 17.86 28.02 6.79
CA ALA A 161 19.17 28.37 6.23
C ALA A 161 19.04 29.33 5.04
N ALA A 162 18.08 29.13 4.13
CA ALA A 162 17.84 30.02 3.00
C ALA A 162 17.38 31.43 3.44
N ALA A 163 16.51 31.51 4.45
CA ALA A 163 16.05 32.76 5.01
C ALA A 163 17.18 33.54 5.71
N GLY A 164 18.05 32.83 6.44
CA GLY A 164 19.22 33.40 7.09
C GLY A 164 20.24 33.99 6.10
N LEU A 165 20.55 33.26 5.04
CA LEU A 165 21.45 33.71 3.96
C LEU A 165 20.90 34.94 3.22
N GLY A 166 19.58 34.93 2.94
CA GLY A 166 18.89 36.06 2.31
C GLY A 166 18.97 37.34 3.16
N ALA A 167 18.76 37.22 4.46
CA ALA A 167 18.85 38.34 5.39
C ALA A 167 20.28 38.91 5.52
N LEU A 168 21.29 38.04 5.53
CA LEU A 168 22.70 38.44 5.57
C LEU A 168 23.11 39.17 4.28
N TRP A 169 22.65 38.69 3.14
CA TRP A 169 22.94 39.26 1.83
C TRP A 169 22.29 40.63 1.66
N SER A 170 21.05 40.79 2.13
CA SER A 170 20.37 42.11 2.10
C SER A 170 21.05 43.14 2.99
N ARG A 171 21.50 42.76 4.20
CA ARG A 171 22.26 43.62 5.12
C ARG A 171 23.61 44.07 4.54
N ARG A 172 24.30 43.20 3.78
CA ARG A 172 25.56 43.54 3.11
C ARG A 172 25.35 44.50 1.95
N ARG A 173 24.24 44.40 1.22
CA ARG A 173 23.91 45.32 0.13
C ARG A 173 23.57 46.74 0.60
N THR A 174 22.88 46.87 1.74
CA THR A 174 22.51 48.18 2.29
C THR A 174 23.72 48.95 2.82
N LYS A 175 24.74 48.25 3.35
CA LYS A 175 26.00 48.90 3.80
C LYS A 175 26.93 49.38 2.68
N ARG A 176 26.73 48.96 1.44
CA ARG A 176 27.58 49.33 0.28
C ARG A 176 27.04 50.49 -0.56
N ARG A 177 26.01 51.22 -0.08
CA ARG A 177 25.57 52.42 -0.80
C ARG A 177 26.57 53.55 -0.53
N PRO A 178 27.36 53.99 -1.52
CA PRO A 178 28.27 55.13 -1.33
C PRO A 178 27.40 56.37 -1.13
N ALA A 179 27.73 57.14 -0.08
CA ALA A 179 27.16 58.45 0.12
C ALA A 179 27.58 59.33 -1.03
N LEU A 180 26.65 59.71 -1.89
CA LEU A 180 26.87 60.74 -2.92
C LEU A 180 27.19 62.03 -2.17
N ARG A 181 28.49 62.40 -2.11
CA ARG A 181 28.94 63.72 -1.67
C ARG A 181 28.51 64.75 -2.71
N ILE A 182 27.49 65.50 -2.38
CA ILE A 182 27.11 66.68 -3.14
C ILE A 182 28.18 67.73 -2.85
N ALA A 183 29.03 68.05 -3.83
CA ALA A 183 29.99 69.11 -3.73
C ALA A 183 29.28 70.47 -3.69
N PRO A 184 29.67 71.41 -2.79
CA PRO A 184 29.07 72.72 -2.73
C PRO A 184 29.57 73.54 -3.97
N ARG A 185 28.61 74.14 -4.71
CA ARG A 185 28.83 75.06 -5.83
C ARG A 185 29.35 76.38 -5.25
N ARG A 186 30.61 76.67 -5.47
CA ARG A 186 31.17 78.01 -5.19
C ARG A 186 30.62 79.00 -6.24
N ARG A 187 30.16 80.16 -5.75
CA ARG A 187 29.91 81.36 -6.53
C ARG A 187 31.22 82.17 -6.71
#